data_5cad7ed1fb6e0b9ab09b0d4f172a16cb
#
_entry.id   5cad7ed1fb6e0b9ab09b0d4f172a16cb
#
_cell.length_a   1.000
_cell.length_b   1.000
_cell.length_c   1.000
_cell.angle_alpha   90.00
_cell.angle_beta   90.00
_cell.angle_gamma   90.00
#
_symmetry.space_group_name_H-M   'P 1'
#
loop_
_entity.id
_entity.type
_entity.pdbx_description
1 polymer ?
#
loop_
_entity_poly.entity_id
_entity_poly.type
_entity_poly.pdbx_seq_one_letter_code
_entity_poly.pdbx_strand_id
1 'polypeptide(L)'
;MRRKDREITDPGEIRAILGRARVLHLGINAEEEPYVVPMHYGFTFEGGKLRFYTHCAKEGRKLELLRRDDRVFVEIDTDEALVPGKKPCAWGAAYACVMARGRAAVVEDEEEKAAALALLMKTQTGEDYEITPAMAAAVCVLRIDAEAFSAKSRKG
;
A
#
# COMPACT_ATOMS: atom_id res chain seq x y z
N MET A 1 13.32 -0.09 14.00
CA MET A 1 12.16 -0.84 14.60
C MET A 1 12.49 -1.27 16.03
N ARG A 2 11.55 -1.18 17.01
CA ARG A 2 11.77 -1.59 18.41
C ARG A 2 11.80 -3.12 18.58
N ARG A 3 10.89 -3.85 17.92
CA ARG A 3 10.76 -5.32 17.98
C ARG A 3 11.51 -5.96 16.83
N LYS A 4 12.84 -6.02 16.95
CA LYS A 4 13.73 -6.63 15.94
C LYS A 4 13.46 -8.14 15.73
N ASP A 5 12.96 -8.81 16.77
CA ASP A 5 12.55 -10.22 16.71
C ASP A 5 11.37 -10.50 15.75
N ARG A 6 10.68 -9.46 15.29
CA ARG A 6 9.57 -9.54 14.34
C ARG A 6 9.88 -8.92 12.99
N GLU A 7 11.04 -8.36 12.83
CA GLU A 7 11.45 -7.68 11.61
C GLU A 7 11.62 -8.68 10.47
N ILE A 8 11.07 -8.34 9.32
CA ILE A 8 11.22 -9.09 8.07
C ILE A 8 12.12 -8.26 7.19
N THR A 9 13.22 -8.86 6.75
CA THR A 9 14.20 -8.25 5.83
C THR A 9 14.32 -9.01 4.51
N ASP A 10 13.77 -10.23 4.43
CA ASP A 10 13.77 -11.04 3.21
C ASP A 10 12.83 -10.42 2.16
N PRO A 11 13.34 -10.07 0.96
CA PRO A 11 12.54 -9.44 -0.08
C PRO A 11 11.41 -10.32 -0.60
N GLY A 12 11.59 -11.65 -0.61
CA GLY A 12 10.57 -12.61 -1.03
C GLY A 12 9.40 -12.63 -0.05
N GLU A 13 9.68 -12.63 1.26
CA GLU A 13 8.65 -12.57 2.30
C GLU A 13 7.89 -11.23 2.26
N ILE A 14 8.59 -10.11 2.08
CA ILE A 14 7.96 -8.78 1.92
C ILE A 14 7.02 -8.77 0.70
N ARG A 15 7.50 -9.27 -0.45
CA ARG A 15 6.68 -9.38 -1.66
C ARG A 15 5.44 -10.25 -1.44
N ALA A 16 5.60 -11.37 -0.73
CA ALA A 16 4.49 -12.26 -0.41
C ALA A 16 3.43 -11.58 0.48
N ILE A 17 3.82 -10.77 1.47
CA ILE A 17 2.90 -9.98 2.29
C ILE A 17 2.13 -8.99 1.39
N LEU A 18 2.85 -8.21 0.59
CA LEU A 18 2.25 -7.23 -0.31
C LEU A 18 1.30 -7.86 -1.35
N GLY A 19 1.60 -9.08 -1.81
CA GLY A 19 0.78 -9.78 -2.81
C GLY A 19 -0.52 -10.38 -2.25
N ARG A 20 -0.60 -10.66 -0.93
CA ARG A 20 -1.83 -11.23 -0.34
C ARG A 20 -2.68 -10.23 0.44
N ALA A 21 -2.12 -9.11 0.87
CA ALA A 21 -2.91 -8.00 1.39
C ALA A 21 -3.72 -7.33 0.27
N ARG A 22 -4.87 -6.79 0.62
CA ARG A 22 -5.83 -6.23 -0.36
C ARG A 22 -5.97 -4.72 -0.27
N VAL A 23 -5.71 -4.15 0.88
CA VAL A 23 -5.92 -2.73 1.16
C VAL A 23 -4.64 -2.13 1.69
N LEU A 24 -4.31 -0.94 1.22
CA LEU A 24 -3.37 -0.05 1.88
C LEU A 24 -4.14 1.09 2.56
N HIS A 25 -3.65 1.52 3.71
CA HIS A 25 -4.09 2.72 4.38
C HIS A 25 -3.13 3.85 4.03
N LEU A 26 -3.63 4.83 3.28
CA LEU A 26 -2.85 5.99 2.86
C LEU A 26 -3.05 7.14 3.85
N GLY A 27 -2.02 7.42 4.64
CA GLY A 27 -1.95 8.58 5.52
C GLY A 27 -1.42 9.79 4.76
N ILE A 28 -2.17 10.89 4.78
CA ILE A 28 -1.88 12.14 4.10
C ILE A 28 -1.87 13.27 5.13
N ASN A 29 -0.93 14.18 5.04
CA ASN A 29 -0.89 15.35 5.90
C ASN A 29 -2.07 16.29 5.60
N ALA A 30 -2.82 16.63 6.65
CA ALA A 30 -3.84 17.66 6.61
C ALA A 30 -3.60 18.63 7.77
N GLU A 31 -3.95 19.88 7.59
CA GLU A 31 -3.59 20.96 8.54
C GLU A 31 -4.21 20.76 9.92
N GLU A 32 -5.46 20.31 9.98
CA GLU A 32 -6.23 20.22 11.21
C GLU A 32 -6.21 18.83 11.85
N GLU A 33 -6.12 17.79 11.04
CA GLU A 33 -6.22 16.40 11.49
C GLU A 33 -5.48 15.43 10.54
N PRO A 34 -4.94 14.32 11.02
CA PRO A 34 -4.44 13.26 10.14
C PRO A 34 -5.57 12.73 9.24
N TYR A 35 -5.31 12.67 7.93
CA TYR A 35 -6.28 12.12 6.97
C TYR A 35 -5.81 10.76 6.48
N VAL A 36 -6.57 9.70 6.75
CA VAL A 36 -6.24 8.33 6.36
C VAL A 36 -7.38 7.75 5.55
N VAL A 37 -7.05 7.12 4.41
CA VAL A 37 -8.02 6.47 3.53
C VAL A 37 -7.58 5.06 3.13
N PRO A 38 -8.48 4.07 3.15
CA PRO A 38 -8.22 2.76 2.60
C PRO A 38 -8.29 2.80 1.07
N MET A 39 -7.37 2.10 0.41
CA MET A 39 -7.33 2.02 -1.05
C MET A 39 -6.87 0.63 -1.50
N HIS A 40 -7.44 0.12 -2.58
CA HIS A 40 -6.84 -0.99 -3.32
C HIS A 40 -5.58 -0.51 -4.04
N TYR A 41 -4.63 -1.40 -4.23
CA TYR A 41 -3.33 -1.07 -4.79
C TYR A 41 -2.75 -2.16 -5.68
N GLY A 42 -1.87 -1.76 -6.58
CA GLY A 42 -0.84 -2.57 -7.19
C GLY A 42 0.53 -2.14 -6.69
N PHE A 43 1.54 -2.97 -6.82
CA PHE A 43 2.89 -2.62 -6.38
C PHE A 43 3.98 -3.20 -7.28
N THR A 44 5.13 -2.52 -7.31
CA THR A 44 6.40 -3.09 -7.76
C THR A 44 7.39 -3.11 -6.61
N PHE A 45 8.18 -4.19 -6.53
CA PHE A 45 9.24 -4.28 -5.53
C PHE A 45 10.47 -4.92 -6.17
N GLU A 46 11.39 -4.10 -6.68
CA GLU A 46 12.55 -4.52 -7.46
C GLU A 46 13.80 -3.76 -7.02
N GLY A 47 14.91 -4.47 -6.88
CA GLY A 47 16.19 -3.87 -6.47
C GLY A 47 16.10 -3.11 -5.13
N GLY A 48 15.23 -3.53 -4.22
CA GLY A 48 15.00 -2.84 -2.94
C GLY A 48 14.14 -1.57 -3.03
N LYS A 49 13.66 -1.23 -4.23
CA LYS A 49 12.76 -0.09 -4.46
C LYS A 49 11.30 -0.56 -4.42
N LEU A 50 10.52 0.03 -3.54
CA LEU A 50 9.10 -0.26 -3.37
C LEU A 50 8.27 0.91 -3.90
N ARG A 51 7.31 0.61 -4.77
CA ARG A 51 6.39 1.57 -5.35
C ARG A 51 4.97 1.01 -5.29
N PHE A 52 4.01 1.87 -4.99
CA PHE A 52 2.59 1.53 -5.04
C PHE A 52 1.88 2.35 -6.09
N TYR A 53 0.83 1.76 -6.66
CA TYR A 53 -0.13 2.45 -7.52
C TYR A 53 -1.52 2.25 -6.96
N THR A 54 -2.28 3.35 -6.89
CA THR A 54 -3.67 3.37 -6.47
C THR A 54 -4.48 4.20 -7.45
N HIS A 55 -5.81 4.10 -7.41
CA HIS A 55 -6.67 4.97 -8.20
C HIS A 55 -7.76 5.62 -7.37
N CYS A 56 -8.27 6.76 -7.84
CA CYS A 56 -9.37 7.48 -7.22
C CYS A 56 -10.14 8.31 -8.26
N ALA A 57 -11.18 8.99 -7.82
CA ALA A 57 -11.84 10.00 -8.63
C ALA A 57 -10.86 11.13 -9.01
N LYS A 58 -11.14 11.85 -10.09
CA LYS A 58 -10.28 12.94 -10.61
C LYS A 58 -10.27 14.19 -9.73
N GLU A 59 -11.19 14.27 -8.78
CA GLU A 59 -11.32 15.39 -7.83
C GLU A 59 -11.60 14.86 -6.42
N GLY A 60 -11.35 15.69 -5.42
CA GLY A 60 -11.68 15.45 -4.03
C GLY A 60 -10.54 15.75 -3.06
N ARG A 61 -10.88 15.75 -1.76
CA ARG A 61 -10.02 16.14 -0.64
C ARG A 61 -8.61 15.52 -0.70
N LYS A 62 -8.52 14.25 -1.04
CA LYS A 62 -7.23 13.54 -1.17
C LYS A 62 -6.29 14.25 -2.15
N LEU A 63 -6.75 14.55 -3.35
CA LEU A 63 -5.96 15.22 -4.39
C LEU A 63 -5.61 16.64 -4.01
N GLU A 64 -6.52 17.37 -3.34
CA GLU A 64 -6.28 18.71 -2.84
C GLU A 64 -5.16 18.74 -1.80
N LEU A 65 -5.18 17.78 -0.87
CA LEU A 65 -4.13 17.64 0.15
C LEU A 65 -2.79 17.27 -0.47
N LEU A 66 -2.76 16.32 -1.40
CA LEU A 66 -1.52 15.86 -2.06
C LEU A 66 -0.89 16.95 -2.93
N ARG A 67 -1.67 17.87 -3.49
CA ARG A 67 -1.12 19.03 -4.22
C ARG A 67 -0.41 20.03 -3.30
N ARG A 68 -0.77 20.07 -2.00
CA ARG A 68 -0.14 20.95 -0.99
C ARG A 68 1.08 20.30 -0.37
N ASP A 69 0.97 19.00 -0.07
CA ASP A 69 2.04 18.20 0.55
C ASP A 69 1.96 16.78 0.02
N ASP A 70 2.95 16.39 -0.77
CA ASP A 70 3.04 15.08 -1.43
C ASP A 70 3.58 13.98 -0.50
N ARG A 71 3.99 14.31 0.71
CA ARG A 71 4.50 13.34 1.70
C ARG A 71 3.36 12.49 2.23
N VAL A 72 3.57 11.18 2.18
CA VAL A 72 2.57 10.21 2.60
C VAL A 72 3.17 9.11 3.47
N PHE A 73 2.29 8.47 4.22
CA PHE A 73 2.60 7.25 4.94
C PHE A 73 1.66 6.15 4.48
N VAL A 74 2.22 4.99 4.15
CA VAL A 74 1.48 3.80 3.75
C VAL A 74 1.57 2.77 4.87
N GLU A 75 0.45 2.19 5.23
CA GLU A 75 0.35 1.03 6.09
C GLU A 75 -0.47 -0.04 5.38
N ILE A 76 0.02 -1.29 5.45
CA ILE A 76 -0.61 -2.48 4.88
C ILE A 76 -0.50 -3.58 5.92
N ASP A 77 -1.63 -4.21 6.25
CA ASP A 77 -1.68 -5.34 7.17
C ASP A 77 -2.43 -6.53 6.57
N THR A 78 -2.12 -7.70 7.07
CA THR A 78 -2.72 -8.97 6.66
C THR A 78 -2.41 -10.07 7.68
N ASP A 79 -2.99 -11.26 7.46
CA ASP A 79 -2.77 -12.45 8.29
C ASP A 79 -3.25 -12.27 9.75
N GLU A 80 -4.27 -11.43 9.98
CA GLU A 80 -4.80 -11.19 11.31
C GLU A 80 -5.52 -12.44 11.81
N ALA A 81 -5.05 -12.93 12.97
CA ALA A 81 -5.70 -14.03 13.67
C ALA A 81 -5.49 -13.92 15.18
N LEU A 82 -6.51 -14.27 15.94
CA LEU A 82 -6.36 -14.39 17.38
C LEU A 82 -5.58 -15.66 17.73
N VAL A 83 -4.62 -15.53 18.64
CA VAL A 83 -3.83 -16.64 19.16
C VAL A 83 -4.31 -16.92 20.59
N PRO A 84 -5.04 -18.04 20.81
CA PRO A 84 -5.62 -18.35 22.10
C PRO A 84 -4.55 -18.53 23.19
N GLY A 85 -4.83 -18.02 24.38
CA GLY A 85 -4.02 -18.21 25.57
C GLY A 85 -4.84 -18.80 26.71
N LYS A 86 -4.17 -19.46 27.66
CA LYS A 86 -4.83 -20.06 28.84
C LYS A 86 -5.50 -19.04 29.77
N LYS A 87 -5.09 -17.78 29.70
CA LYS A 87 -5.63 -16.64 30.46
C LYS A 87 -5.84 -15.46 29.56
N PRO A 88 -6.75 -14.52 29.85
CA PRO A 88 -7.00 -13.35 28.99
C PRO A 88 -5.74 -12.57 28.60
N CYS A 89 -4.82 -12.36 29.53
CA CYS A 89 -3.56 -11.65 29.29
C CYS A 89 -2.52 -12.43 28.46
N ALA A 90 -2.76 -13.73 28.22
CA ALA A 90 -1.90 -14.59 27.40
C ALA A 90 -2.38 -14.69 25.94
N TRP A 91 -3.55 -14.13 25.62
CA TRP A 91 -3.99 -14.05 24.24
C TRP A 91 -3.10 -13.13 23.42
N GLY A 92 -2.92 -13.47 22.19
CA GLY A 92 -2.14 -12.71 21.25
C GLY A 92 -2.87 -12.50 19.93
N ALA A 93 -2.21 -11.79 19.02
CA ALA A 93 -2.64 -11.69 17.64
C ALA A 93 -1.48 -12.04 16.71
N ALA A 94 -1.73 -12.87 15.71
CA ALA A 94 -0.89 -13.03 14.54
C ALA A 94 -1.17 -11.88 13.59
N TYR A 95 -0.17 -11.45 12.86
CA TYR A 95 -0.28 -10.43 11.82
C TYR A 95 0.98 -10.37 10.98
N ALA A 96 0.86 -9.82 9.79
CA ALA A 96 1.98 -9.34 8.99
C ALA A 96 1.67 -7.93 8.50
N CYS A 97 2.64 -7.03 8.51
CA CYS A 97 2.42 -5.69 8.00
C CYS A 97 3.67 -5.10 7.32
N VAL A 98 3.42 -4.18 6.40
CA VAL A 98 4.42 -3.33 5.75
C VAL A 98 4.05 -1.87 5.99
N MET A 99 5.01 -1.08 6.44
CA MET A 99 4.86 0.35 6.61
C MET A 99 5.90 1.07 5.76
N ALA A 100 5.47 2.09 5.04
CA ALA A 100 6.35 2.88 4.19
C ALA A 100 6.05 4.37 4.31
N ARG A 101 7.10 5.19 4.30
CA ARG A 101 7.00 6.62 4.08
C ARG A 101 7.49 6.94 2.67
N GLY A 102 6.88 7.90 2.02
CA GLY A 102 7.26 8.26 0.65
C GLY A 102 6.53 9.48 0.15
N ARG A 103 6.53 9.61 -1.16
CA ARG A 103 5.87 10.71 -1.87
C ARG A 103 4.86 10.17 -2.87
N ALA A 104 3.71 10.82 -2.93
CA ALA A 104 2.66 10.52 -3.88
C ALA A 104 2.67 11.54 -5.02
N ALA A 105 2.51 11.06 -6.25
CA ALA A 105 2.37 11.89 -7.43
C ALA A 105 1.19 11.40 -8.28
N VAL A 106 0.50 12.34 -8.92
CA VAL A 106 -0.48 12.02 -9.96
C VAL A 106 0.28 11.53 -11.19
N VAL A 107 -0.14 10.40 -11.74
CA VAL A 107 0.41 9.88 -13.00
C VAL A 107 -0.30 10.57 -14.14
N GLU A 108 0.44 11.36 -14.93
CA GLU A 108 -0.09 12.08 -16.09
C GLU A 108 0.07 11.28 -17.39
N ASP A 109 1.12 10.48 -17.50
CA ASP A 109 1.39 9.64 -18.67
C ASP A 109 0.32 8.56 -18.84
N GLU A 110 -0.30 8.51 -19.99
CA GLU A 110 -1.44 7.61 -20.26
C GLU A 110 -1.03 6.14 -20.33
N GLU A 111 0.18 5.84 -20.78
CA GLU A 111 0.69 4.47 -20.85
C GLU A 111 1.05 3.98 -19.43
N GLU A 112 1.69 4.84 -18.63
CA GLU A 112 1.96 4.53 -17.22
C GLU A 112 0.64 4.31 -16.44
N LYS A 113 -0.39 5.13 -16.70
CA LYS A 113 -1.72 4.95 -16.06
C LYS A 113 -2.34 3.60 -16.41
N ALA A 114 -2.32 3.22 -17.68
CA ALA A 114 -2.87 1.94 -18.13
C ALA A 114 -2.10 0.77 -17.50
N ALA A 115 -0.76 0.81 -17.52
CA ALA A 115 0.10 -0.19 -16.91
C ALA A 115 -0.11 -0.29 -15.39
N ALA A 116 -0.26 0.84 -14.70
CA ALA A 116 -0.52 0.90 -13.26
C ALA A 116 -1.85 0.25 -12.88
N LEU A 117 -2.91 0.48 -13.67
CA LEU A 117 -4.21 -0.14 -13.44
C LEU A 117 -4.18 -1.64 -13.74
N ALA A 118 -3.49 -2.07 -14.80
CA ALA A 118 -3.28 -3.50 -15.08
C ALA A 118 -2.52 -4.18 -13.92
N LEU A 119 -1.47 -3.56 -13.40
CA LEU A 119 -0.73 -4.03 -12.24
C LEU A 119 -1.60 -4.11 -10.97
N LEU A 120 -2.46 -3.11 -10.75
CA LEU A 120 -3.41 -3.12 -9.65
C LEU A 120 -4.37 -4.31 -9.79
N MET A 121 -4.95 -4.51 -10.96
CA MET A 121 -5.83 -5.65 -11.22
C MET A 121 -5.11 -6.97 -11.00
N LYS A 122 -3.88 -7.12 -11.52
CA LYS A 122 -3.05 -8.32 -11.30
C LYS A 122 -2.79 -8.57 -9.81
N THR A 123 -2.46 -7.54 -9.04
CA THR A 123 -2.24 -7.64 -7.60
C THR A 123 -3.51 -8.07 -6.85
N GLN A 124 -4.67 -7.52 -7.24
CA GLN A 124 -5.93 -7.73 -6.55
C GLN A 124 -6.62 -9.05 -6.92
N THR A 125 -6.51 -9.49 -8.17
CA THR A 125 -7.26 -10.65 -8.68
C THR A 125 -6.36 -11.87 -8.98
N GLY A 126 -5.07 -11.65 -9.21
CA GLY A 126 -4.15 -12.66 -9.75
C GLY A 126 -4.20 -12.80 -11.27
N GLU A 127 -5.17 -12.15 -11.93
CA GLU A 127 -5.42 -12.25 -13.37
C GLU A 127 -4.75 -11.08 -14.12
N ASP A 128 -4.33 -11.35 -15.36
CA ASP A 128 -3.81 -10.32 -16.26
C ASP A 128 -4.97 -9.69 -17.06
N TYR A 129 -5.00 -8.37 -17.10
CA TYR A 129 -5.98 -7.59 -17.83
C TYR A 129 -5.30 -6.60 -18.77
N GLU A 130 -5.81 -6.51 -19.99
CA GLU A 130 -5.42 -5.46 -20.90
C GLU A 130 -6.22 -4.18 -20.57
N ILE A 131 -5.53 -3.15 -20.14
CA ILE A 131 -6.12 -1.83 -19.84
C ILE A 131 -5.64 -0.86 -20.89
N THR A 132 -6.57 -0.31 -21.66
CA THR A 132 -6.25 0.71 -22.66
C THR A 132 -6.15 2.10 -22.03
N PRO A 133 -5.42 3.07 -22.64
CA PRO A 133 -5.40 4.46 -22.21
C PRO A 133 -6.79 5.08 -22.07
N ALA A 134 -7.71 4.74 -22.99
CA ALA A 134 -9.10 5.20 -22.93
C ALA A 134 -9.84 4.71 -21.68
N MET A 135 -9.62 3.47 -21.24
CA MET A 135 -10.16 2.94 -20.00
C MET A 135 -9.52 3.65 -18.78
N ALA A 136 -8.22 3.87 -18.82
CA ALA A 136 -7.48 4.54 -17.75
C ALA A 136 -7.86 6.03 -17.62
N ALA A 137 -8.34 6.65 -18.68
CA ALA A 137 -8.77 8.05 -18.68
C ALA A 137 -9.95 8.34 -17.74
N ALA A 138 -10.71 7.33 -17.29
CA ALA A 138 -11.87 7.52 -16.40
C ALA A 138 -11.49 7.91 -14.97
N VAL A 139 -10.27 7.60 -14.52
CA VAL A 139 -9.82 7.76 -13.12
C VAL A 139 -8.53 8.57 -13.02
N CYS A 140 -8.23 9.03 -11.80
CA CYS A 140 -6.92 9.53 -11.42
C CYS A 140 -6.10 8.36 -10.87
N VAL A 141 -4.87 8.20 -11.33
CA VAL A 141 -3.91 7.22 -10.80
C VAL A 141 -2.86 7.95 -9.97
N LEU A 142 -2.61 7.44 -8.78
CA LEU A 142 -1.54 7.91 -7.89
C LEU A 142 -0.40 6.90 -7.89
N ARG A 143 0.81 7.39 -8.06
CA ARG A 143 2.05 6.66 -7.83
C ARG A 143 2.62 7.08 -6.48
N ILE A 144 3.02 6.12 -5.66
CA ILE A 144 3.65 6.36 -4.36
C ILE A 144 5.03 5.71 -4.38
N ASP A 145 6.06 6.52 -4.40
CA ASP A 145 7.45 6.06 -4.35
C ASP A 145 7.89 6.01 -2.87
N ALA A 146 8.17 4.82 -2.34
CA ALA A 146 8.62 4.65 -0.98
C ALA A 146 10.09 5.09 -0.84
N GLU A 147 10.35 6.06 0.05
CA GLU A 147 11.69 6.51 0.43
C GLU A 147 12.33 5.60 1.49
N ALA A 148 11.49 5.02 2.35
CA ALA A 148 11.87 4.04 3.34
C ALA A 148 10.68 3.18 3.72
N PHE A 149 10.93 1.91 4.01
CA PHE A 149 9.90 0.99 4.46
C PHE A 149 10.44 0.03 5.52
N SER A 150 9.53 -0.63 6.22
CA SER A 150 9.81 -1.71 7.15
C SER A 150 8.70 -2.74 7.09
N ALA A 151 9.05 -4.00 7.32
CA ALA A 151 8.08 -5.09 7.41
C ALA A 151 8.25 -5.84 8.72
N LYS A 152 7.16 -6.36 9.25
CA LYS A 152 7.16 -7.18 10.46
C LYS A 152 6.03 -8.19 10.42
N SER A 153 6.24 -9.33 11.10
CA SER A 153 5.17 -10.29 11.35
C SER A 153 5.26 -10.87 12.77
N ARG A 154 4.15 -11.42 13.20
CA ARG A 154 4.03 -12.33 14.32
C ARG A 154 3.20 -13.51 13.88
N LYS A 155 3.81 -14.69 13.89
CA LYS A 155 3.09 -15.96 13.66
C LYS A 155 2.32 -16.33 14.94
N GLY A 156 1.24 -17.06 14.77
CA GLY A 156 0.44 -17.59 15.88
C GLY A 156 1.14 -18.71 16.64
#